data_9b7b9d92c64a2ad8c8db2b2d61b8cd4d
#
_entry.id   9b7b9d92c64a2ad8c8db2b2d61b8cd4d
#
_cell.length_a   1.000
_cell.length_b   1.000
_cell.length_c   1.000
_cell.angle_alpha   90.00
_cell.angle_beta   90.00
_cell.angle_gamma   90.00
#
_symmetry.space_group_name_H-M   'P 1'
#
loop_
_entity.id
_entity.type
_entity.pdbx_description
1 polymer ?
#
loop_
_entity_poly.entity_id
_entity_poly.type
_entity_poly.pdbx_seq_one_letter_code
_entity_poly.pdbx_strand_id
1 'polypeptide(L)'
;MKPDYKLVAKAKYIHTTADLASEIWHEVYKRYYPGKQLDTLVEELQSAEAIEADIDNDVNYFLVVLGGKNIGYFAWKMENTALHLMHLYLKPEYRGKAIGRDIVLSCERLARGEGKGRMWCTVHAKALPVQQFFKALRYRNLKPAEQENGTVPRNELVFEHTL
;
A
#
# COMPACT_ATOMS: atom_id res chain seq x y z
N MET A 1 -22.61 1.66 1.65
CA MET A 1 -21.97 2.86 1.08
C MET A 1 -20.61 2.49 0.55
N LYS A 2 -20.27 2.92 -0.66
CA LYS A 2 -18.96 2.66 -1.26
C LYS A 2 -18.01 3.82 -0.97
N PRO A 3 -16.74 3.57 -0.70
CA PRO A 3 -15.79 4.65 -0.56
C PRO A 3 -15.46 5.30 -1.91
N ASP A 4 -15.04 6.56 -1.84
CA ASP A 4 -14.45 7.27 -2.97
C ASP A 4 -12.91 7.18 -2.87
N TYR A 5 -12.25 7.21 -4.02
CA TYR A 5 -10.79 7.21 -4.10
C TYR A 5 -10.33 8.57 -4.60
N LYS A 6 -9.63 9.31 -3.77
CA LYS A 6 -9.22 10.67 -4.05
C LYS A 6 -7.74 10.74 -4.39
N LEU A 7 -7.42 11.18 -5.61
CA LEU A 7 -6.03 11.34 -6.03
C LEU A 7 -5.31 12.35 -5.15
N VAL A 8 -4.14 11.95 -4.64
CA VAL A 8 -3.28 12.79 -3.81
C VAL A 8 -2.33 13.56 -4.72
N ALA A 9 -2.66 14.81 -5.02
CA ALA A 9 -1.87 15.66 -5.91
C ALA A 9 -1.47 17.00 -5.27
N LYS A 10 -2.25 17.48 -4.29
CA LYS A 10 -2.02 18.76 -3.64
C LYS A 10 -1.29 18.58 -2.32
N ALA A 11 -0.50 19.59 -1.92
CA ALA A 11 0.28 19.55 -0.68
C ALA A 11 -0.57 19.18 0.55
N LYS A 12 -1.76 19.72 0.68
CA LYS A 12 -2.64 19.43 1.82
C LYS A 12 -3.04 17.95 1.88
N TYR A 13 -3.24 17.30 0.74
CA TYR A 13 -3.58 15.88 0.68
C TYR A 13 -2.37 14.99 0.90
N ILE A 14 -1.18 15.46 0.52
CA ILE A 14 0.08 14.79 0.85
C ILE A 14 0.27 14.76 2.37
N HIS A 15 0.07 15.88 3.05
CA HIS A 15 0.16 15.95 4.51
C HIS A 15 -0.89 15.09 5.19
N THR A 16 -2.13 15.11 4.71
CA THR A 16 -3.20 14.22 5.22
C THR A 16 -2.80 12.75 5.07
N THR A 17 -2.25 12.38 3.92
CA THR A 17 -1.82 11.00 3.67
C THR A 17 -0.66 10.62 4.59
N ALA A 18 0.32 11.51 4.79
CA ALA A 18 1.45 11.25 5.68
C ALA A 18 0.99 11.04 7.13
N ASP A 19 0.06 11.85 7.63
CA ASP A 19 -0.51 11.71 8.96
C ASP A 19 -1.24 10.38 9.11
N LEU A 20 -2.04 10.03 8.11
CA LEU A 20 -2.78 8.78 8.08
C LEU A 20 -1.84 7.57 8.02
N ALA A 21 -0.80 7.67 7.19
CA ALA A 21 0.22 6.62 7.08
C ALA A 21 0.94 6.40 8.43
N SER A 22 1.34 7.48 9.10
CA SER A 22 1.98 7.37 10.41
C SER A 22 1.08 6.65 11.41
N GLU A 23 -0.18 7.04 11.51
CA GLU A 23 -1.15 6.40 12.39
C GLU A 23 -1.30 4.91 12.10
N ILE A 24 -1.53 4.57 10.83
CA ILE A 24 -1.81 3.18 10.44
C ILE A 24 -0.55 2.31 10.54
N TRP A 25 0.59 2.80 10.08
CA TRP A 25 1.84 2.03 10.14
C TRP A 25 2.26 1.72 11.57
N HIS A 26 2.10 2.67 12.50
CA HIS A 26 2.41 2.40 13.90
C HIS A 26 1.46 1.35 14.50
N GLU A 27 0.22 1.32 14.07
CA GLU A 27 -0.74 0.30 14.51
C GLU A 27 -0.41 -1.08 13.89
N VAL A 28 -0.13 -1.12 12.58
CA VAL A 28 0.08 -2.37 11.85
C VAL A 28 1.42 -3.02 12.19
N TYR A 29 2.50 -2.22 12.26
CA TYR A 29 3.87 -2.74 12.30
C TYR A 29 4.49 -2.76 13.70
N LYS A 30 3.82 -2.27 14.73
CA LYS A 30 4.38 -2.21 16.09
C LYS A 30 4.86 -3.58 16.63
N ARG A 31 4.27 -4.67 16.16
CA ARG A 31 4.66 -6.02 16.56
C ARG A 31 5.85 -6.59 15.81
N TYR A 32 6.26 -5.93 14.72
CA TYR A 32 7.35 -6.42 13.87
C TYR A 32 8.63 -5.58 13.98
N TYR A 33 8.53 -4.35 14.46
CA TYR A 33 9.66 -3.43 14.55
C TYR A 33 9.72 -2.78 15.92
N PRO A 34 10.94 -2.66 16.52
CA PRO A 34 11.12 -1.82 17.72
C PRO A 34 10.70 -0.37 17.43
N GLY A 35 10.22 0.34 18.47
CA GLY A 35 9.63 1.67 18.29
C GLY A 35 10.48 2.67 17.53
N LYS A 36 11.78 2.75 17.84
CA LYS A 36 12.70 3.67 17.14
C LYS A 36 12.90 3.30 15.68
N GLN A 37 12.98 2.00 15.36
CA GLN A 37 13.09 1.53 13.99
C GLN A 37 11.81 1.82 13.23
N LEU A 38 10.66 1.65 13.86
CA LEU A 38 9.38 1.94 13.23
C LEU A 38 9.23 3.44 12.92
N ASP A 39 9.62 4.32 13.85
CA ASP A 39 9.62 5.76 13.61
C ASP A 39 10.50 6.13 12.42
N THR A 40 11.70 5.55 12.34
CA THR A 40 12.62 5.77 11.23
C THR A 40 12.02 5.26 9.92
N LEU A 41 11.43 4.06 9.93
CA LEU A 41 10.80 3.46 8.77
C LEU A 41 9.69 4.36 8.21
N VAL A 42 8.81 4.87 9.07
CA VAL A 42 7.72 5.77 8.67
C VAL A 42 8.28 7.07 8.12
N GLU A 43 9.27 7.66 8.78
CA GLU A 43 9.89 8.91 8.33
C GLU A 43 10.56 8.74 6.96
N GLU A 44 11.30 7.66 6.76
CA GLU A 44 12.00 7.42 5.50
C GLU A 44 11.06 7.11 4.33
N LEU A 45 9.95 6.41 4.58
CA LEU A 45 9.12 5.89 3.49
C LEU A 45 7.77 6.59 3.34
N GLN A 46 7.23 7.20 4.41
CA GLN A 46 5.87 7.73 4.40
C GLN A 46 5.75 9.10 5.08
N SER A 47 6.84 9.85 5.20
CA SER A 47 6.76 11.28 5.50
C SER A 47 6.16 12.04 4.32
N ALA A 48 5.75 13.27 4.53
CA ALA A 48 5.24 14.11 3.43
C ALA A 48 6.27 14.26 2.31
N GLU A 49 7.55 14.43 2.68
CA GLU A 49 8.65 14.53 1.71
C GLU A 49 8.83 13.24 0.93
N ALA A 50 8.75 12.08 1.61
CA ALA A 50 8.88 10.77 0.97
C ALA A 50 7.73 10.51 0.00
N ILE A 51 6.51 10.84 0.39
CA ILE A 51 5.32 10.69 -0.47
C ILE A 51 5.43 11.60 -1.69
N GLU A 52 5.84 12.85 -1.49
CA GLU A 52 6.05 13.79 -2.60
C GLU A 52 7.10 13.25 -3.58
N ALA A 53 8.21 12.72 -3.08
CA ALA A 53 9.24 12.12 -3.91
C ALA A 53 8.72 10.92 -4.70
N ASP A 54 7.89 10.08 -4.08
CA ASP A 54 7.22 8.97 -4.76
C ASP A 54 6.35 9.48 -5.90
N ILE A 55 5.54 10.52 -5.65
CA ILE A 55 4.65 11.11 -6.66
C ILE A 55 5.47 11.67 -7.82
N ASP A 56 6.60 12.32 -7.55
CA ASP A 56 7.50 12.81 -8.58
C ASP A 56 8.12 11.67 -9.40
N ASN A 57 8.14 10.45 -8.87
CA ASN A 57 8.60 9.24 -9.54
C ASN A 57 7.45 8.37 -10.04
N ASP A 58 6.32 8.98 -10.39
CA ASP A 58 5.16 8.34 -11.03
C ASP A 58 4.40 7.36 -10.14
N VAL A 59 4.54 7.44 -8.83
CA VAL A 59 3.68 6.71 -7.90
C VAL A 59 2.37 7.46 -7.73
N ASN A 60 1.26 6.76 -7.84
CA ASN A 60 -0.08 7.33 -7.72
C ASN A 60 -0.65 6.97 -6.35
N TYR A 61 -0.85 7.98 -5.50
CA TYR A 61 -1.44 7.84 -4.17
C TYR A 61 -2.91 8.24 -4.20
N PHE A 62 -3.73 7.50 -3.49
CA PHE A 62 -5.17 7.77 -3.34
C PHE A 62 -5.58 7.67 -1.88
N LEU A 63 -6.31 8.68 -1.41
CA LEU A 63 -7.03 8.57 -0.13
C LEU A 63 -8.32 7.78 -0.35
N VAL A 64 -8.63 6.90 0.60
CA VAL A 64 -9.92 6.19 0.63
C VAL A 64 -10.84 6.97 1.55
N VAL A 65 -11.91 7.50 0.98
CA VAL A 65 -12.86 8.39 1.68
C VAL A 65 -14.21 7.73 1.80
N LEU A 66 -14.73 7.62 3.01
CA LEU A 66 -16.04 7.03 3.27
C LEU A 66 -16.80 7.93 4.24
N GLY A 67 -17.98 8.40 3.81
CA GLY A 67 -18.77 9.30 4.63
C GLY A 67 -18.05 10.58 5.04
N GLY A 68 -17.23 11.13 4.14
CA GLY A 68 -16.44 12.33 4.38
C GLY A 68 -15.20 12.11 5.25
N LYS A 69 -14.88 10.87 5.62
CA LYS A 69 -13.72 10.53 6.47
C LYS A 69 -12.64 9.84 5.65
N ASN A 70 -11.39 10.18 5.94
CA ASN A 70 -10.25 9.48 5.36
C ASN A 70 -10.00 8.20 6.17
N ILE A 71 -10.35 7.05 5.59
CA ILE A 71 -10.31 5.76 6.28
C ILE A 71 -9.12 4.89 5.93
N GLY A 72 -8.33 5.32 4.96
CA GLY A 72 -7.15 4.61 4.50
C GLY A 72 -6.57 5.25 3.27
N TYR A 73 -5.59 4.58 2.69
CA TYR A 73 -4.98 5.02 1.44
C TYR A 73 -4.37 3.83 0.70
N PHE A 74 -4.14 4.01 -0.57
CA PHE A 74 -3.38 3.05 -1.37
C PHE A 74 -2.54 3.79 -2.40
N ALA A 75 -1.53 3.10 -2.92
CA ALA A 75 -0.64 3.67 -3.91
C ALA A 75 -0.15 2.58 -4.86
N TRP A 76 -0.04 2.93 -6.13
CA TRP A 76 0.47 2.01 -7.14
C TRP A 76 1.37 2.75 -8.13
N LYS A 77 2.26 1.97 -8.73
CA LYS A 77 3.11 2.45 -9.83
C LYS A 77 2.95 1.52 -11.03
N MET A 78 2.72 2.10 -12.20
CA MET A 78 2.67 1.34 -13.44
C MET A 78 4.09 1.10 -13.93
N GLU A 79 4.46 -0.16 -14.05
CA GLU A 79 5.74 -0.60 -14.58
C GLU A 79 5.56 -1.09 -16.02
N ASN A 80 6.67 -1.48 -16.67
CA ASN A 80 6.62 -1.90 -18.07
C ASN A 80 5.66 -3.07 -18.31
N THR A 81 5.73 -4.12 -17.48
CA THR A 81 4.91 -5.34 -17.68
C THR A 81 3.93 -5.59 -16.53
N ALA A 82 3.91 -4.74 -15.51
CA ALA A 82 3.15 -4.99 -14.29
C ALA A 82 2.59 -3.71 -13.70
N LEU A 83 1.60 -3.87 -12.83
CA LEU A 83 1.25 -2.85 -11.85
C LEU A 83 1.81 -3.27 -10.50
N HIS A 84 2.61 -2.39 -9.89
CA HIS A 84 3.10 -2.58 -8.53
C HIS A 84 2.15 -1.88 -7.55
N LEU A 85 1.41 -2.65 -6.77
CA LEU A 85 0.61 -2.12 -5.67
C LEU A 85 1.55 -1.90 -4.48
N MET A 86 1.97 -0.65 -4.28
CA MET A 86 3.00 -0.32 -3.30
C MET A 86 2.47 -0.24 -1.87
N HIS A 87 1.25 0.26 -1.71
CA HIS A 87 0.62 0.47 -0.41
C HIS A 87 -0.87 0.21 -0.50
N LEU A 88 -1.42 -0.45 0.53
CA LEU A 88 -2.84 -0.61 0.74
C LEU A 88 -3.08 -0.74 2.25
N TYR A 89 -3.60 0.32 2.85
CA TYR A 89 -3.80 0.40 4.28
C TYR A 89 -5.16 0.98 4.61
N LEU A 90 -5.86 0.34 5.54
CA LEU A 90 -7.14 0.82 6.08
C LEU A 90 -7.04 0.92 7.59
N LYS A 91 -7.75 1.87 8.18
CA LYS A 91 -7.91 1.91 9.63
C LYS A 91 -8.58 0.63 10.11
N PRO A 92 -8.26 0.14 11.32
CA PRO A 92 -8.77 -1.16 11.82
C PRO A 92 -10.28 -1.32 11.72
N GLU A 93 -11.05 -0.25 12.02
CA GLU A 93 -12.52 -0.28 12.03
C GLU A 93 -13.12 -0.57 10.66
N TYR A 94 -12.38 -0.36 9.59
CA TYR A 94 -12.86 -0.51 8.22
C TYR A 94 -12.34 -1.77 7.53
N ARG A 95 -11.59 -2.60 8.25
CA ARG A 95 -11.12 -3.90 7.73
C ARG A 95 -12.23 -4.94 7.80
N GLY A 96 -12.11 -5.98 6.97
CA GLY A 96 -13.08 -7.08 6.95
C GLY A 96 -14.42 -6.73 6.31
N LYS A 97 -14.48 -5.65 5.53
CA LYS A 97 -15.71 -5.14 4.88
C LYS A 97 -15.59 -5.12 3.36
N ALA A 98 -14.66 -5.87 2.81
CA ALA A 98 -14.40 -6.00 1.38
C ALA A 98 -13.83 -4.72 0.71
N ILE A 99 -13.51 -3.66 1.44
CA ILE A 99 -12.96 -2.43 0.86
C ILE A 99 -11.59 -2.70 0.24
N GLY A 100 -10.70 -3.37 0.97
CA GLY A 100 -9.37 -3.73 0.46
C GLY A 100 -9.44 -4.62 -0.77
N ARG A 101 -10.34 -5.60 -0.76
CA ARG A 101 -10.58 -6.46 -1.90
C ARG A 101 -11.01 -5.66 -3.13
N ASP A 102 -11.96 -4.75 -2.97
CA ASP A 102 -12.46 -3.93 -4.07
C ASP A 102 -11.35 -3.03 -4.64
N ILE A 103 -10.46 -2.51 -3.79
CA ILE A 103 -9.29 -1.73 -4.23
C ILE A 103 -8.36 -2.59 -5.08
N VAL A 104 -8.01 -3.79 -4.60
CA VAL A 104 -7.14 -4.70 -5.36
C VAL A 104 -7.75 -5.03 -6.72
N LEU A 105 -9.03 -5.39 -6.74
CA LEU A 105 -9.73 -5.73 -8.00
C LEU A 105 -9.80 -4.52 -8.95
N SER A 106 -9.97 -3.32 -8.43
CA SER A 106 -9.95 -2.09 -9.24
C SER A 106 -8.57 -1.87 -9.88
N CYS A 107 -7.50 -2.09 -9.12
CA CYS A 107 -6.14 -1.99 -9.64
C CYS A 107 -5.87 -3.06 -10.71
N GLU A 108 -6.38 -4.28 -10.53
CA GLU A 108 -6.26 -5.34 -11.53
C GLU A 108 -6.96 -4.96 -12.83
N ARG A 109 -8.18 -4.39 -12.74
CA ARG A 109 -8.89 -3.93 -13.93
C ARG A 109 -8.11 -2.83 -14.66
N LEU A 110 -7.53 -1.90 -13.91
CA LEU A 110 -6.68 -0.85 -14.48
C LEU A 110 -5.47 -1.45 -15.19
N ALA A 111 -4.79 -2.38 -14.55
CA ALA A 111 -3.61 -3.04 -15.12
C ALA A 111 -3.96 -3.78 -16.42
N ARG A 112 -5.07 -4.52 -16.44
CA ARG A 112 -5.54 -5.20 -17.66
C ARG A 112 -5.84 -4.20 -18.77
N GLY A 113 -6.49 -3.09 -18.44
CA GLY A 113 -6.80 -2.04 -19.41
C GLY A 113 -5.55 -1.40 -20.02
N GLU A 114 -4.45 -1.39 -19.28
CA GLU A 114 -3.16 -0.89 -19.74
C GLU A 114 -2.29 -1.99 -20.39
N GLY A 115 -2.83 -3.17 -20.58
CA GLY A 115 -2.14 -4.30 -21.22
C GLY A 115 -1.06 -4.96 -20.37
N LYS A 116 -1.12 -4.79 -19.04
CA LYS A 116 -0.13 -5.40 -18.15
C LYS A 116 -0.46 -6.87 -17.87
N GLY A 117 0.57 -7.69 -17.78
CA GLY A 117 0.42 -9.13 -17.60
C GLY A 117 0.38 -9.61 -16.16
N ARG A 118 0.69 -8.75 -15.22
CA ARG A 118 0.73 -9.12 -13.80
C ARG A 118 0.57 -7.93 -12.86
N MET A 119 0.20 -8.23 -11.63
CA MET A 119 0.18 -7.27 -10.52
C MET A 119 0.95 -7.88 -9.35
N TRP A 120 1.72 -7.09 -8.64
CA TRP A 120 2.50 -7.56 -7.50
C TRP A 120 2.55 -6.57 -6.36
N CYS A 121 2.84 -7.08 -5.18
CA CYS A 121 3.02 -6.29 -3.97
C CYS A 121 4.02 -6.99 -3.05
N THR A 122 4.39 -6.34 -1.96
CA THR A 122 5.17 -6.97 -0.90
C THR A 122 4.36 -7.07 0.37
N VAL A 123 4.55 -8.14 1.13
CA VAL A 123 3.87 -8.42 2.38
C VAL A 123 4.91 -8.86 3.41
N HIS A 124 4.82 -8.34 4.62
CA HIS A 124 5.74 -8.74 5.70
C HIS A 124 5.66 -10.26 5.93
N ALA A 125 6.80 -10.91 6.08
CA ALA A 125 6.89 -12.36 6.18
C ALA A 125 6.14 -12.93 7.39
N LYS A 126 5.90 -12.13 8.42
CA LYS A 126 5.16 -12.53 9.63
C LYS A 126 3.68 -12.12 9.60
N ALA A 127 3.26 -11.36 8.59
CA ALA A 127 1.87 -10.85 8.51
C ALA A 127 0.95 -11.89 7.86
N LEU A 128 0.66 -12.98 8.56
CA LEU A 128 -0.13 -14.08 8.03
C LEU A 128 -1.54 -13.69 7.57
N PRO A 129 -2.30 -12.84 8.28
CA PRO A 129 -3.62 -12.41 7.80
C PRO A 129 -3.56 -11.69 6.45
N VAL A 130 -2.53 -10.85 6.23
CA VAL A 130 -2.35 -10.14 4.96
C VAL A 130 -1.97 -11.11 3.85
N GLN A 131 -1.10 -12.08 4.15
CA GLN A 131 -0.75 -13.13 3.19
C GLN A 131 -2.00 -13.93 2.78
N GLN A 132 -2.84 -14.28 3.74
CA GLN A 132 -4.09 -15.01 3.47
C GLN A 132 -5.05 -14.18 2.63
N PHE A 133 -5.12 -12.87 2.88
CA PHE A 133 -5.92 -11.95 2.08
C PHE A 133 -5.52 -12.01 0.60
N PHE A 134 -4.21 -11.89 0.31
CA PHE A 134 -3.73 -11.95 -1.07
C PHE A 134 -3.84 -13.35 -1.68
N LYS A 135 -3.61 -14.40 -0.90
CA LYS A 135 -3.80 -15.77 -1.39
C LYS A 135 -5.26 -16.03 -1.80
N ALA A 136 -6.22 -15.51 -1.04
CA ALA A 136 -7.63 -15.61 -1.40
C ALA A 136 -7.97 -14.91 -2.71
N LEU A 137 -7.20 -13.90 -3.09
CA LEU A 137 -7.30 -13.20 -4.37
C LEU A 137 -6.43 -13.81 -5.45
N ARG A 138 -5.87 -14.99 -5.20
CA ARG A 138 -5.05 -15.80 -6.11
C ARG A 138 -3.63 -15.24 -6.33
N TYR A 139 -3.16 -14.42 -5.41
CA TYR A 139 -1.74 -14.04 -5.37
C TYR A 139 -0.95 -15.17 -4.75
N ARG A 140 0.27 -15.36 -5.21
CA ARG A 140 1.16 -16.39 -4.67
C ARG A 140 2.45 -15.76 -4.18
N ASN A 141 3.01 -16.33 -3.15
CA ASN A 141 4.32 -15.97 -2.63
C ASN A 141 5.38 -16.41 -3.64
N LEU A 142 6.04 -15.45 -4.27
CA LEU A 142 7.00 -15.73 -5.34
C LEU A 142 8.43 -15.88 -4.80
N LYS A 143 8.87 -14.95 -3.97
CA LYS A 143 10.26 -14.88 -3.48
C LYS A 143 10.38 -13.84 -2.37
N PRO A 144 11.47 -13.85 -1.58
CA PRO A 144 11.78 -12.71 -0.71
C PRO A 144 11.96 -11.43 -1.52
N ALA A 145 11.52 -10.31 -0.96
CA ALA A 145 11.64 -9.02 -1.62
C ALA A 145 13.05 -8.44 -1.44
N GLU A 146 13.56 -7.80 -2.48
CA GLU A 146 14.77 -7.00 -2.40
C GLU A 146 14.41 -5.61 -1.89
N GLN A 147 15.19 -5.10 -0.92
CA GLN A 147 14.94 -3.78 -0.36
C GLN A 147 15.73 -2.73 -1.14
N GLU A 148 15.02 -1.77 -1.74
CA GLU A 148 15.62 -0.71 -2.53
C GLU A 148 15.73 0.60 -1.76
N ASN A 149 14.83 0.85 -0.80
CA ASN A 149 14.73 2.12 -0.09
C ASN A 149 14.75 1.92 1.42
N GLY A 150 15.23 2.95 2.12
CA GLY A 150 15.23 2.98 3.58
C GLY A 150 16.43 2.26 4.20
N THR A 151 16.67 2.53 5.48
CA THR A 151 17.80 1.98 6.25
C THR A 151 17.38 0.91 7.23
N VAL A 152 16.07 0.78 7.50
CA VAL A 152 15.54 -0.25 8.40
C VAL A 152 15.34 -1.54 7.62
N PRO A 153 15.97 -2.66 8.04
CA PRO A 153 15.75 -3.94 7.37
C PRO A 153 14.28 -4.35 7.40
N ARG A 154 13.76 -4.75 6.23
CA ARG A 154 12.38 -5.17 6.07
C ARG A 154 12.34 -6.64 5.68
N ASN A 155 11.61 -7.42 6.41
CA ASN A 155 11.44 -8.85 6.15
C ASN A 155 10.17 -9.04 5.32
N GLU A 156 10.25 -8.82 4.01
CA GLU A 156 9.08 -8.86 3.12
C GLU A 156 9.19 -9.92 2.04
N LEU A 157 8.02 -10.36 1.57
CA LEU A 157 7.86 -11.35 0.50
C LEU A 157 7.13 -10.70 -0.66
N VAL A 158 7.53 -11.06 -1.89
CA VAL A 158 6.81 -10.65 -3.09
C VAL A 158 5.62 -11.58 -3.32
N PHE A 159 4.44 -10.99 -3.42
CA PHE A 159 3.21 -11.69 -3.82
C PHE A 159 2.80 -11.20 -5.20
N GLU A 160 2.47 -12.13 -6.08
CA GLU A 160 2.19 -11.84 -7.48
C GLU A 160 0.95 -12.57 -7.97
N HIS A 161 0.22 -11.91 -8.86
CA HIS A 161 -0.93 -12.48 -9.57
C HIS A 161 -0.77 -12.24 -11.07
N THR A 162 -0.90 -13.29 -11.86
CA THR A 162 -0.92 -13.21 -13.33
C THR A 162 -2.31 -12.75 -13.78
N LEU A 163 -2.34 -11.73 -14.58
CA LEU A 163 -3.59 -11.12 -15.06
C LEU A 163 -4.09 -11.73 -16.38
#